data_e3a230bc7ac1903435ad35814c55bb8d
#
_entry.id   e3a230bc7ac1903435ad35814c55bb8d
#
_cell.length_a   1.000
_cell.length_b   1.000
_cell.length_c   1.000
_cell.angle_alpha   90.00
_cell.angle_beta   90.00
_cell.angle_gamma   90.00
#
_symmetry.space_group_name_H-M   'P 1'
#
loop_
_entity.id
_entity.type
_entity.pdbx_description
1 polymer ?
#
loop_
_entity_poly.entity_id
_entity_poly.type
_entity_poly.pdbx_seq_one_letter_code
_entity_poly.pdbx_strand_id
1 'polypeptide(L)'
;MSSRVYRSAPRTVRALLAASRSSPLLSEGRTAAAATITTLGGKPLSVSSFYEKADLRNTPRGWVSGLISIPAAAYMFQDQEAHAAELERTFIAIKPDGVQRGLIAEIISRFERKGYKLVAIKLIVPSKEFAQTHYHDLKDRPFFNGLCDFLSSGPVLAMVWEGEGVIKYGRKLIGTTDPQKSEPGTIRGDLAVVVGRNIIHGSDGPETARNEIALWFEPSELVSYASNAEKWLYGVN
;
A
#
# COMPACT_ATOMS: atom_id res chain seq x y z
N MET A 1 -23.95 -26.69 52.13
CA MET A 1 -25.16 -25.93 52.15
C MET A 1 -25.05 -24.75 51.19
N SER A 2 -25.75 -24.76 50.27
CA SER A 2 -26.64 -23.96 49.42
C SER A 2 -25.98 -23.51 48.11
N SER A 3 -26.26 -24.29 47.10
CA SER A 3 -26.08 -23.99 45.67
C SER A 3 -27.12 -22.93 45.22
N ARG A 4 -26.67 -21.89 44.52
CA ARG A 4 -27.56 -21.05 43.74
C ARG A 4 -27.25 -21.19 42.26
N VAL A 5 -28.16 -21.83 41.57
CA VAL A 5 -28.24 -21.96 40.11
C VAL A 5 -28.82 -20.66 39.55
N TYR A 6 -28.09 -19.97 38.66
CA TYR A 6 -28.68 -18.91 37.85
C TYR A 6 -29.10 -19.47 36.48
N ARG A 7 -30.40 -19.49 36.26
CA ARG A 7 -31.03 -19.77 34.97
C ARG A 7 -30.93 -18.54 34.07
N SER A 8 -30.34 -18.68 32.92
CA SER A 8 -30.38 -17.69 31.84
C SER A 8 -31.62 -17.96 30.95
N ALA A 9 -32.43 -16.91 30.72
CA ALA A 9 -33.54 -16.93 29.77
C ALA A 9 -33.06 -16.50 28.37
N PRO A 10 -33.63 -17.05 27.28
CA PRO A 10 -33.27 -16.68 25.91
C PRO A 10 -33.96 -15.39 25.48
N ARG A 11 -33.19 -14.45 24.90
CA ARG A 11 -33.71 -13.27 24.20
C ARG A 11 -33.97 -13.61 22.75
N THR A 12 -35.24 -13.59 22.38
CA THR A 12 -35.77 -13.66 21.02
C THR A 12 -35.33 -12.45 20.21
N VAL A 13 -34.66 -12.71 19.07
CA VAL A 13 -34.33 -11.69 18.07
C VAL A 13 -35.53 -11.56 17.12
N ARG A 14 -36.15 -10.42 17.11
CA ARG A 14 -37.18 -10.02 16.14
C ARG A 14 -36.51 -9.49 14.90
N ALA A 15 -36.63 -10.20 13.78
CA ALA A 15 -36.27 -9.73 12.45
C ALA A 15 -37.32 -8.71 11.95
N LEU A 16 -36.88 -7.53 11.58
CA LEU A 16 -37.70 -6.54 10.86
C LEU A 16 -37.29 -6.59 9.38
N LEU A 17 -38.18 -7.16 8.57
CA LEU A 17 -38.16 -7.03 7.10
C LEU A 17 -38.64 -5.61 6.74
N ALA A 18 -37.80 -4.80 6.13
CA ALA A 18 -38.19 -3.57 5.46
C ALA A 18 -38.24 -3.81 3.95
N ALA A 19 -39.40 -3.60 3.39
CA ALA A 19 -39.70 -3.76 1.97
C ALA A 19 -39.03 -2.69 1.11
N SER A 20 -38.38 -3.12 0.03
CA SER A 20 -37.92 -2.26 -1.03
C SER A 20 -39.08 -1.78 -1.90
N ARG A 21 -39.20 -0.48 -2.06
CA ARG A 21 -40.04 0.13 -3.12
C ARG A 21 -39.14 0.56 -4.25
N SER A 22 -39.35 -0.06 -5.37
CA SER A 22 -38.83 0.31 -6.69
C SER A 22 -39.57 1.56 -7.21
N SER A 23 -38.82 2.49 -7.80
CA SER A 23 -39.35 3.54 -8.67
C SER A 23 -38.55 3.62 -9.96
N PRO A 24 -39.20 3.97 -11.09
CA PRO A 24 -38.67 3.62 -12.41
C PRO A 24 -37.82 4.69 -13.06
N LEU A 25 -36.99 4.20 -13.98
CA LEU A 25 -36.23 4.77 -15.06
C LEU A 25 -36.74 6.08 -15.68
N LEU A 26 -35.79 7.01 -15.89
CA LEU A 26 -35.81 7.89 -17.05
C LEU A 26 -34.44 7.77 -17.74
N SER A 27 -34.51 7.23 -18.96
CA SER A 27 -33.43 7.12 -19.90
C SER A 27 -33.23 8.46 -20.63
N GLU A 28 -32.05 9.06 -20.57
CA GLU A 28 -31.63 9.99 -21.61
C GLU A 28 -30.26 9.57 -22.11
N GLY A 29 -30.24 9.26 -23.40
CA GLY A 29 -29.07 8.84 -24.13
C GLY A 29 -28.07 9.97 -24.32
N ARG A 30 -26.82 9.68 -24.04
CA ARG A 30 -25.68 10.41 -24.58
C ARG A 30 -24.84 9.42 -25.36
N THR A 31 -24.92 9.54 -26.67
CA THR A 31 -24.04 8.89 -27.64
C THR A 31 -22.61 9.37 -27.42
N ALA A 32 -21.77 8.48 -26.90
CA ALA A 32 -20.32 8.67 -26.91
C ALA A 32 -19.83 8.39 -28.34
N ALA A 33 -19.33 9.42 -29.03
CA ALA A 33 -18.61 9.25 -30.29
C ALA A 33 -17.27 8.57 -30.00
N ALA A 34 -17.15 7.30 -30.35
CA ALA A 34 -15.88 6.58 -30.34
C ALA A 34 -15.03 7.07 -31.52
N ALA A 35 -13.94 7.77 -31.26
CA ALA A 35 -12.93 8.04 -32.26
C ALA A 35 -12.12 6.77 -32.50
N THR A 36 -12.35 6.13 -33.65
CA THR A 36 -11.58 4.96 -34.11
C THR A 36 -10.24 5.46 -34.64
N ILE A 37 -9.16 5.19 -33.92
CA ILE A 37 -7.80 5.38 -34.43
C ILE A 37 -7.42 4.15 -35.23
N THR A 38 -7.38 4.29 -36.56
CA THR A 38 -6.90 3.26 -37.46
C THR A 38 -5.37 3.34 -37.52
N THR A 39 -4.68 2.37 -36.95
CA THR A 39 -3.22 2.24 -37.07
C THR A 39 -2.89 1.53 -38.38
N LEU A 40 -2.27 2.19 -39.31
CA LEU A 40 -1.59 1.61 -40.46
C LEU A 40 -0.08 1.54 -40.16
N GLY A 41 0.43 0.31 -39.94
CA GLY A 41 1.86 -0.02 -40.01
C GLY A 41 2.77 0.60 -38.97
N GLY A 42 2.83 0.03 -37.81
CA GLY A 42 3.97 -0.23 -36.91
C GLY A 42 5.10 0.79 -36.70
N LYS A 43 4.88 2.12 -36.82
CA LYS A 43 5.85 3.14 -36.37
C LYS A 43 5.13 4.33 -35.75
N PRO A 44 5.56 4.84 -34.59
CA PRO A 44 4.98 6.05 -34.01
C PRO A 44 5.33 7.25 -34.91
N LEU A 45 4.32 7.97 -35.37
CA LEU A 45 4.50 9.23 -36.07
C LEU A 45 4.83 10.32 -35.04
N SER A 46 6.02 10.94 -35.14
CA SER A 46 6.39 12.05 -34.29
C SER A 46 5.56 13.29 -34.66
N VAL A 47 5.06 14.01 -33.66
CA VAL A 47 4.22 15.21 -33.81
C VAL A 47 4.93 16.34 -34.58
N SER A 48 6.26 16.28 -34.69
CA SER A 48 7.08 17.25 -35.42
C SER A 48 6.84 17.29 -36.94
N SER A 49 6.27 16.21 -37.53
CA SER A 49 6.05 16.15 -38.98
C SER A 49 4.79 16.89 -39.46
N PHE A 50 3.93 17.34 -38.55
CA PHE A 50 2.68 18.05 -38.90
C PHE A 50 2.83 19.58 -39.03
N TYR A 51 3.93 20.16 -38.51
CA TYR A 51 4.10 21.62 -38.50
C TYR A 51 4.73 22.20 -39.76
N GLU A 52 5.31 21.39 -40.63
CA GLU A 52 6.16 21.88 -41.74
C GLU A 52 5.39 22.16 -43.07
N LYS A 53 4.05 21.99 -43.11
CA LYS A 53 3.25 22.19 -44.36
C LYS A 53 1.97 23.00 -44.19
N ALA A 54 1.83 23.84 -43.18
CA ALA A 54 0.71 24.77 -43.10
C ALA A 54 1.11 26.15 -43.63
N ASP A 55 0.80 26.43 -44.89
CA ASP A 55 0.97 27.76 -45.51
C ASP A 55 -0.12 28.70 -44.94
N LEU A 56 0.29 29.57 -44.01
CA LEU A 56 -0.59 30.45 -43.21
C LEU A 56 -1.21 31.60 -43.96
N ARG A 57 -1.16 31.64 -45.31
CA ARG A 57 -1.63 32.83 -46.09
C ARG A 57 -3.09 32.82 -46.47
N ASN A 58 -3.86 31.76 -46.19
CA ASN A 58 -5.25 31.70 -46.68
C ASN A 58 -6.24 30.99 -45.72
N THR A 59 -6.14 31.16 -44.44
CA THR A 59 -7.13 30.62 -43.50
C THR A 59 -8.13 31.68 -43.05
N PRO A 60 -9.46 31.41 -43.15
CA PRO A 60 -10.50 32.33 -42.65
C PRO A 60 -10.36 32.49 -41.12
N ARG A 61 -10.61 33.73 -40.66
CA ARG A 61 -10.45 34.19 -39.26
C ARG A 61 -11.16 33.35 -38.15
N GLY A 62 -11.93 32.34 -38.53
CA GLY A 62 -12.70 31.50 -37.58
C GLY A 62 -11.97 30.24 -37.03
N TRP A 63 -10.81 29.87 -37.60
CA TRP A 63 -10.14 28.60 -37.26
C TRP A 63 -9.00 28.69 -36.24
N VAL A 64 -8.62 29.91 -35.86
CA VAL A 64 -7.47 30.12 -34.95
C VAL A 64 -7.80 29.74 -33.51
N SER A 65 -9.08 29.73 -33.13
CA SER A 65 -9.51 29.38 -31.75
C SER A 65 -9.47 27.88 -31.44
N GLY A 66 -9.44 27.00 -32.45
CA GLY A 66 -9.45 25.54 -32.26
C GLY A 66 -8.06 24.92 -32.09
N LEU A 67 -7.00 25.62 -32.55
CA LEU A 67 -5.63 25.05 -32.54
C LEU A 67 -4.86 25.28 -31.22
N ILE A 68 -5.34 26.21 -30.37
CA ILE A 68 -4.67 26.53 -29.08
C ILE A 68 -5.06 25.56 -27.98
N SER A 69 -6.18 24.83 -28.11
CA SER A 69 -6.66 23.90 -27.08
C SER A 69 -6.00 22.51 -27.11
N ILE A 70 -5.42 22.10 -28.27
CA ILE A 70 -4.78 20.79 -28.39
C ILE A 70 -3.45 20.68 -27.60
N PRO A 71 -2.55 21.69 -27.62
CA PRO A 71 -1.34 21.66 -26.82
C PRO A 71 -1.60 21.66 -25.32
N ALA A 72 -2.63 22.40 -24.84
CA ALA A 72 -2.97 22.45 -23.42
C ALA A 72 -3.54 21.13 -22.90
N ALA A 73 -4.37 20.44 -23.70
CA ALA A 73 -4.88 19.12 -23.35
C ALA A 73 -3.75 18.05 -23.36
N ALA A 74 -2.84 18.11 -24.35
CA ALA A 74 -1.69 17.23 -24.42
C ALA A 74 -0.71 17.46 -23.24
N TYR A 75 -0.56 18.71 -22.79
CA TYR A 75 0.26 19.04 -21.62
C TYR A 75 -0.37 18.52 -20.32
N MET A 76 -1.70 18.62 -20.19
CA MET A 76 -2.42 18.06 -19.03
C MET A 76 -2.32 16.53 -18.94
N PHE A 77 -2.27 15.83 -20.09
CA PHE A 77 -2.08 14.37 -20.09
C PHE A 77 -0.63 13.95 -19.87
N GLN A 78 0.36 14.74 -20.31
CA GLN A 78 1.78 14.46 -20.05
C GLN A 78 2.16 14.60 -18.57
N ASP A 79 1.57 15.58 -17.86
CA ASP A 79 1.81 15.73 -16.41
C ASP A 79 1.16 14.60 -15.58
N GLN A 80 0.10 13.95 -16.07
CA GLN A 80 -0.50 12.81 -15.39
C GLN A 80 0.31 11.51 -15.54
N GLU A 81 1.06 11.32 -16.63
CA GLU A 81 1.98 10.17 -16.76
C GLU A 81 3.27 10.37 -15.95
N ALA A 82 3.71 11.60 -15.71
CA ALA A 82 4.94 11.88 -14.95
C ALA A 82 4.78 11.71 -13.42
N HIS A 83 3.57 11.54 -12.91
CA HIS A 83 3.27 11.43 -11.47
C HIS A 83 2.72 10.05 -11.05
N ALA A 84 2.79 9.04 -11.90
CA ALA A 84 2.76 7.67 -11.44
C ALA A 84 4.11 7.39 -10.76
N ALA A 85 4.32 8.00 -9.59
CA ALA A 85 5.45 7.66 -8.73
C ALA A 85 5.45 6.14 -8.58
N GLU A 86 6.57 5.49 -8.89
CA GLU A 86 6.68 4.05 -8.86
C GLU A 86 6.40 3.59 -7.43
N LEU A 87 5.21 3.00 -7.22
CA LEU A 87 4.79 2.50 -5.92
C LEU A 87 5.69 1.33 -5.56
N GLU A 88 6.50 1.51 -4.54
CA GLU A 88 7.37 0.45 -4.02
C GLU A 88 6.67 -0.32 -2.90
N ARG A 89 7.17 -1.53 -2.60
CA ARG A 89 6.68 -2.39 -1.52
C ARG A 89 7.74 -2.59 -0.47
N THR A 90 7.33 -2.68 0.80
CA THR A 90 8.19 -3.03 1.93
C THR A 90 7.59 -4.17 2.74
N PHE A 91 8.47 -5.03 3.27
CA PHE A 91 8.08 -6.02 4.26
C PHE A 91 8.16 -5.40 5.66
N ILE A 92 7.13 -5.64 6.46
CA ILE A 92 7.05 -5.24 7.87
C ILE A 92 6.61 -6.44 8.69
N ALA A 93 7.31 -6.72 9.79
CA ALA A 93 6.91 -7.78 10.72
C ALA A 93 6.80 -7.24 12.15
N ILE A 94 5.65 -7.46 12.79
CA ILE A 94 5.49 -7.29 14.23
C ILE A 94 5.97 -8.55 14.89
N LYS A 95 7.04 -8.45 15.69
CA LYS A 95 7.72 -9.56 16.33
C LYS A 95 6.90 -10.11 17.51
N PRO A 96 7.25 -11.28 18.07
CA PRO A 96 6.48 -11.91 19.15
C PRO A 96 6.19 -10.98 20.34
N ASP A 97 7.13 -10.12 20.72
CA ASP A 97 6.94 -9.15 21.80
C ASP A 97 5.87 -8.08 21.47
N GLY A 98 5.81 -7.61 20.23
CA GLY A 98 4.78 -6.67 19.79
C GLY A 98 3.40 -7.31 19.71
N VAL A 99 3.31 -8.55 19.21
CA VAL A 99 2.05 -9.30 19.15
C VAL A 99 1.53 -9.61 20.55
N GLN A 100 2.37 -10.16 21.43
CA GLN A 100 2.00 -10.52 22.80
C GLN A 100 1.59 -9.32 23.66
N ARG A 101 2.13 -8.14 23.36
CA ARG A 101 1.75 -6.88 24.03
C ARG A 101 0.49 -6.23 23.46
N GLY A 102 -0.15 -6.82 22.45
CA GLY A 102 -1.38 -6.29 21.85
C GLY A 102 -1.17 -5.02 21.03
N LEU A 103 0.03 -4.80 20.45
CA LEU A 103 0.38 -3.58 19.72
C LEU A 103 0.02 -3.61 18.24
N ILE A 104 -0.66 -4.65 17.75
CA ILE A 104 -0.96 -4.87 16.33
C ILE A 104 -1.73 -3.67 15.76
N ALA A 105 -2.86 -3.32 16.36
CA ALA A 105 -3.75 -2.27 15.86
C ALA A 105 -3.06 -0.89 15.83
N GLU A 106 -2.27 -0.58 16.84
CA GLU A 106 -1.53 0.67 16.93
C GLU A 106 -0.49 0.78 15.81
N ILE A 107 0.26 -0.29 15.56
CA ILE A 107 1.31 -0.32 14.53
C ILE A 107 0.68 -0.23 13.13
N ILE A 108 -0.36 -1.02 12.83
CA ILE A 108 -1.09 -0.96 11.55
C ILE A 108 -1.61 0.46 11.32
N SER A 109 -2.27 1.04 12.33
CA SER A 109 -2.83 2.38 12.23
C SER A 109 -1.80 3.46 11.87
N ARG A 110 -0.53 3.33 12.28
CA ARG A 110 0.52 4.29 11.92
C ARG A 110 0.87 4.26 10.44
N PHE A 111 0.88 3.08 9.82
CA PHE A 111 1.10 2.93 8.39
C PHE A 111 -0.12 3.40 7.58
N GLU A 112 -1.34 3.03 8.00
CA GLU A 112 -2.59 3.47 7.34
C GLU A 112 -2.77 4.99 7.40
N ARG A 113 -2.55 5.61 8.56
CA ARG A 113 -2.64 7.08 8.71
C ARG A 113 -1.62 7.83 7.85
N LYS A 114 -0.48 7.20 7.54
CA LYS A 114 0.48 7.77 6.60
C LYS A 114 -0.02 7.71 5.15
N GLY A 115 -1.02 6.88 4.87
CA GLY A 115 -1.59 6.70 3.54
C GLY A 115 -1.01 5.50 2.78
N TYR A 116 -0.25 4.63 3.44
CA TYR A 116 0.25 3.42 2.80
C TYR A 116 -0.83 2.36 2.67
N LYS A 117 -0.75 1.57 1.60
CA LYS A 117 -1.72 0.54 1.25
C LYS A 117 -1.23 -0.82 1.74
N LEU A 118 -2.06 -1.51 2.53
CA LEU A 118 -1.78 -2.88 2.98
C LEU A 118 -2.12 -3.86 1.84
N VAL A 119 -1.13 -4.61 1.34
CA VAL A 119 -1.31 -5.55 0.22
C VAL A 119 -1.18 -7.01 0.63
N ALA A 120 -0.64 -7.31 1.80
CA ALA A 120 -0.69 -8.64 2.40
C ALA A 120 -0.55 -8.58 3.92
N ILE A 121 -1.19 -9.53 4.61
CA ILE A 121 -1.10 -9.68 6.06
C ILE A 121 -1.34 -11.14 6.45
N LYS A 122 -0.49 -11.67 7.34
CA LYS A 122 -0.72 -12.97 7.97
C LYS A 122 -0.05 -13.10 9.33
N LEU A 123 -0.67 -13.88 10.20
CA LEU A 123 -0.14 -14.22 11.52
C LEU A 123 0.37 -15.66 11.49
N ILE A 124 1.65 -15.87 11.75
CA ILE A 124 2.29 -17.19 11.78
C ILE A 124 3.23 -17.32 12.98
N VAL A 125 3.54 -18.54 13.37
CA VAL A 125 4.67 -18.87 14.25
C VAL A 125 5.76 -19.47 13.36
N PRO A 126 6.81 -18.70 13.02
CA PRO A 126 7.87 -19.21 12.15
C PRO A 126 8.69 -20.29 12.84
N SER A 127 9.20 -21.27 12.08
CA SER A 127 10.18 -22.22 12.60
C SER A 127 11.54 -21.54 12.84
N LYS A 128 12.43 -22.20 13.60
CA LYS A 128 13.78 -21.69 13.81
C LYS A 128 14.57 -21.63 12.50
N GLU A 129 14.41 -22.63 11.62
CA GLU A 129 15.05 -22.72 10.31
C GLU A 129 14.58 -21.57 9.41
N PHE A 130 13.27 -21.25 9.46
CA PHE A 130 12.72 -20.10 8.75
C PHE A 130 13.32 -18.78 9.28
N ALA A 131 13.43 -18.64 10.60
CA ALA A 131 14.07 -17.47 11.22
C ALA A 131 15.55 -17.34 10.85
N GLN A 132 16.27 -18.46 10.73
CA GLN A 132 17.66 -18.49 10.25
C GLN A 132 17.78 -18.04 8.79
N THR A 133 16.83 -18.41 7.95
CA THR A 133 16.78 -17.96 6.55
C THR A 133 16.51 -16.46 6.48
N HIS A 134 15.55 -15.96 7.27
CA HIS A 134 15.22 -14.55 7.33
C HIS A 134 16.40 -13.67 7.80
N TYR A 135 17.17 -14.13 8.76
CA TYR A 135 18.32 -13.41 9.29
C TYR A 135 19.67 -13.89 8.73
N HIS A 136 19.68 -14.57 7.57
CA HIS A 136 20.89 -15.18 7.00
C HIS A 136 22.08 -14.20 6.91
N ASP A 137 21.85 -12.94 6.58
CA ASP A 137 22.88 -11.91 6.47
C ASP A 137 23.56 -11.59 7.84
N LEU A 138 22.96 -12.02 8.94
CA LEU A 138 23.48 -11.83 10.29
C LEU A 138 24.10 -13.11 10.87
N LYS A 139 24.27 -14.19 10.08
CA LYS A 139 24.70 -15.53 10.53
C LYS A 139 26.02 -15.53 11.32
N ASP A 140 26.93 -14.61 10.98
CA ASP A 140 28.24 -14.50 11.59
C ASP A 140 28.24 -13.59 12.84
N ARG A 141 27.09 -13.06 13.24
CA ARG A 141 26.96 -12.22 14.43
C ARG A 141 26.75 -13.04 15.70
N PRO A 142 27.39 -12.68 16.84
CA PRO A 142 27.28 -13.46 18.08
C PRO A 142 25.85 -13.56 18.64
N PHE A 143 24.96 -12.63 18.26
CA PHE A 143 23.56 -12.62 18.68
C PHE A 143 22.62 -13.38 17.73
N PHE A 144 23.11 -13.94 16.61
CA PHE A 144 22.29 -14.58 15.58
C PHE A 144 21.35 -15.67 16.13
N ASN A 145 21.88 -16.62 16.90
CA ASN A 145 21.07 -17.71 17.45
C ASN A 145 19.96 -17.18 18.36
N GLY A 146 20.28 -16.24 19.25
CA GLY A 146 19.28 -15.63 20.14
C GLY A 146 18.20 -14.85 19.38
N LEU A 147 18.57 -14.24 18.24
CA LEU A 147 17.63 -13.55 17.37
C LEU A 147 16.66 -14.52 16.68
N CYS A 148 17.18 -15.65 16.17
CA CYS A 148 16.37 -16.70 15.55
C CYS A 148 15.46 -17.39 16.60
N ASP A 149 16.00 -17.73 17.79
CA ASP A 149 15.22 -18.29 18.89
C ASP A 149 14.08 -17.35 19.31
N PHE A 150 14.35 -16.06 19.35
CA PHE A 150 13.33 -15.08 19.68
C PHE A 150 12.25 -14.96 18.60
N LEU A 151 12.61 -14.89 17.31
CA LEU A 151 11.62 -14.78 16.24
C LEU A 151 10.72 -16.01 16.16
N SER A 152 11.26 -17.22 16.43
CA SER A 152 10.51 -18.48 16.45
C SER A 152 9.80 -18.79 17.77
N SER A 153 9.93 -17.93 18.80
CA SER A 153 9.37 -18.17 20.13
C SER A 153 7.87 -17.91 20.25
N GLY A 154 7.24 -17.34 19.24
CA GLY A 154 5.83 -16.96 19.29
C GLY A 154 5.29 -16.39 17.98
N PRO A 155 4.05 -15.91 17.99
CA PRO A 155 3.40 -15.41 16.79
C PRO A 155 4.06 -14.12 16.27
N VAL A 156 4.22 -14.04 14.95
CA VAL A 156 4.70 -12.89 14.20
C VAL A 156 3.61 -12.47 13.23
N LEU A 157 3.26 -11.19 13.22
CA LEU A 157 2.38 -10.63 12.21
C LEU A 157 3.23 -10.08 11.07
N ALA A 158 3.22 -10.77 9.93
CA ALA A 158 3.88 -10.36 8.70
C ALA A 158 2.95 -9.52 7.83
N MET A 159 3.47 -8.45 7.24
CA MET A 159 2.72 -7.51 6.39
C MET A 159 3.54 -7.07 5.20
N VAL A 160 2.85 -6.73 4.10
CA VAL A 160 3.44 -6.01 2.96
C VAL A 160 2.68 -4.70 2.78
N TRP A 161 3.40 -3.62 2.78
CA TRP A 161 2.87 -2.27 2.55
C TRP A 161 3.35 -1.71 1.22
N GLU A 162 2.47 -0.99 0.51
CA GLU A 162 2.75 -0.37 -0.79
C GLU A 162 2.52 1.13 -0.71
N GLY A 163 3.39 1.91 -1.36
CA GLY A 163 3.26 3.36 -1.47
C GLY A 163 4.56 4.02 -1.92
N GLU A 164 4.49 5.30 -2.24
CA GLU A 164 5.66 6.09 -2.60
C GLU A 164 6.62 6.22 -1.43
N GLY A 165 7.90 5.84 -1.64
CA GLY A 165 8.95 5.92 -0.63
C GLY A 165 8.68 5.09 0.63
N VAL A 166 7.82 4.04 0.56
CA VAL A 166 7.37 3.28 1.72
C VAL A 166 8.51 2.57 2.46
N ILE A 167 9.57 2.16 1.76
CA ILE A 167 10.72 1.51 2.39
C ILE A 167 11.42 2.50 3.32
N LYS A 168 11.86 3.63 2.77
CA LYS A 168 12.60 4.65 3.51
C LYS A 168 11.76 5.28 4.61
N TYR A 169 10.50 5.59 4.32
CA TYR A 169 9.62 6.22 5.30
C TYR A 169 9.11 5.23 6.34
N GLY A 170 8.86 3.98 5.96
CA GLY A 170 8.55 2.90 6.90
C GLY A 170 9.65 2.74 7.96
N ARG A 171 10.93 2.80 7.54
CA ARG A 171 12.07 2.81 8.48
C ARG A 171 12.05 4.02 9.42
N LYS A 172 11.64 5.21 8.95
CA LYS A 172 11.47 6.39 9.81
C LYS A 172 10.32 6.22 10.80
N LEU A 173 9.18 5.66 10.38
CA LEU A 173 8.07 5.36 11.28
C LEU A 173 8.45 4.35 12.37
N ILE A 174 9.26 3.35 12.02
CA ILE A 174 9.76 2.34 12.95
C ILE A 174 10.71 2.95 13.99
N GLY A 175 11.60 3.82 13.57
CA GLY A 175 12.67 4.36 14.39
C GLY A 175 13.96 3.52 14.34
N THR A 176 15.00 3.96 15.02
CA THR A 176 16.30 3.29 15.08
C THR A 176 16.20 1.90 15.75
N THR A 177 17.21 1.04 15.52
CA THR A 177 17.22 -0.32 16.11
C THR A 177 17.24 -0.29 17.64
N ASP A 178 17.93 0.68 18.21
CA ASP A 178 17.95 0.93 19.65
C ASP A 178 16.78 1.86 20.04
N PRO A 179 15.79 1.37 20.81
CA PRO A 179 14.65 2.16 21.24
C PRO A 179 15.03 3.42 22.01
N GLN A 180 16.13 3.36 22.79
CA GLN A 180 16.60 4.49 23.59
C GLN A 180 17.18 5.66 22.76
N LYS A 181 17.51 5.36 21.49
CA LYS A 181 17.98 6.34 20.50
C LYS A 181 16.92 6.66 19.45
N SER A 182 15.74 6.04 19.56
CA SER A 182 14.60 6.31 18.70
C SER A 182 13.87 7.56 19.15
N GLU A 183 13.57 8.43 18.19
CA GLU A 183 12.83 9.66 18.49
C GLU A 183 11.40 9.35 18.97
N PRO A 184 10.86 10.13 19.92
CA PRO A 184 9.44 10.13 20.24
C PRO A 184 8.59 10.31 18.96
N GLY A 185 7.44 9.64 18.90
CA GLY A 185 6.58 9.59 17.70
C GLY A 185 6.92 8.45 16.75
N THR A 186 8.08 7.80 16.89
CA THR A 186 8.39 6.56 16.18
C THR A 186 7.83 5.35 16.95
N ILE A 187 7.59 4.23 16.24
CA ILE A 187 7.06 3.01 16.85
C ILE A 187 7.96 2.52 17.99
N ARG A 188 9.28 2.48 17.78
CA ARG A 188 10.23 2.05 18.80
C ARG A 188 10.41 3.07 19.91
N GLY A 189 10.45 4.36 19.58
CA GLY A 189 10.58 5.43 20.56
C GLY A 189 9.40 5.46 21.55
N ASP A 190 8.19 5.21 21.05
CA ASP A 190 7.00 5.25 21.90
C ASP A 190 6.72 3.94 22.64
N LEU A 191 7.01 2.79 21.99
CA LEU A 191 6.47 1.51 22.42
C LEU A 191 7.52 0.48 22.86
N ALA A 192 8.80 0.66 22.53
CA ALA A 192 9.88 -0.26 22.90
C ALA A 192 10.79 0.36 23.97
N VAL A 193 11.45 -0.50 24.75
CA VAL A 193 12.33 -0.07 25.86
C VAL A 193 13.76 -0.53 25.65
N VAL A 194 13.98 -1.77 25.16
CA VAL A 194 15.30 -2.36 25.00
C VAL A 194 15.48 -2.97 23.62
N VAL A 195 16.73 -3.04 23.13
CA VAL A 195 17.08 -3.53 21.78
C VAL A 195 16.59 -4.97 21.56
N GLY A 196 16.74 -5.86 22.55
CA GLY A 196 16.34 -7.27 22.47
C GLY A 196 14.81 -7.48 22.37
N ARG A 197 14.01 -6.45 22.63
CA ARG A 197 12.55 -6.44 22.58
C ARG A 197 12.07 -5.16 21.91
N ASN A 198 12.46 -4.97 20.65
CA ASN A 198 12.19 -3.74 19.89
C ASN A 198 11.06 -3.89 18.86
N ILE A 199 10.14 -4.81 19.13
CA ILE A 199 8.75 -5.02 18.68
C ILE A 199 8.52 -5.17 17.16
N ILE A 200 9.30 -4.58 16.30
CA ILE A 200 9.01 -4.50 14.85
C ILE A 200 10.28 -4.66 14.03
N HIS A 201 10.15 -5.27 12.86
CA HIS A 201 11.15 -5.31 11.79
C HIS A 201 10.59 -4.65 10.53
N GLY A 202 11.43 -4.08 9.71
CA GLY A 202 11.10 -3.58 8.37
C GLY A 202 12.31 -3.59 7.46
N SER A 203 12.09 -3.88 6.19
CA SER A 203 13.14 -3.91 5.17
C SER A 203 13.94 -2.60 5.14
N ASP A 204 15.22 -2.69 4.86
CA ASP A 204 16.14 -1.54 4.86
C ASP A 204 16.47 -1.02 3.46
N GLY A 205 16.08 -1.76 2.42
CA GLY A 205 16.31 -1.40 1.02
C GLY A 205 15.39 -2.15 0.05
N PRO A 206 15.39 -1.77 -1.24
CA PRO A 206 14.53 -2.39 -2.26
C PRO A 206 14.84 -3.88 -2.49
N GLU A 207 16.11 -4.26 -2.44
CA GLU A 207 16.53 -5.66 -2.60
C GLU A 207 16.09 -6.50 -1.40
N THR A 208 16.38 -6.03 -0.18
CA THR A 208 15.94 -6.67 1.06
C THR A 208 14.42 -6.81 1.09
N ALA A 209 13.68 -5.77 0.69
CA ALA A 209 12.22 -5.82 0.62
C ALA A 209 11.71 -6.92 -0.32
N ARG A 210 12.27 -7.03 -1.53
CA ARG A 210 11.89 -8.09 -2.48
C ARG A 210 12.17 -9.48 -1.92
N ASN A 211 13.37 -9.69 -1.35
CA ASN A 211 13.78 -10.98 -0.81
C ASN A 211 12.93 -11.39 0.40
N GLU A 212 12.68 -10.48 1.32
CA GLU A 212 11.84 -10.72 2.49
C GLU A 212 10.37 -10.97 2.11
N ILE A 213 9.81 -10.20 1.18
CA ILE A 213 8.45 -10.45 0.66
C ILE A 213 8.36 -11.85 0.05
N ALA A 214 9.31 -12.23 -0.82
CA ALA A 214 9.33 -13.53 -1.45
C ALA A 214 9.55 -14.70 -0.46
N LEU A 215 10.27 -14.47 0.64
CA LEU A 215 10.44 -15.46 1.70
C LEU A 215 9.16 -15.67 2.53
N TRP A 216 8.46 -14.57 2.84
CA TRP A 216 7.33 -14.60 3.75
C TRP A 216 5.98 -14.84 3.06
N PHE A 217 5.82 -14.49 1.79
CA PHE A 217 4.54 -14.52 1.10
C PHE A 217 4.65 -15.23 -0.25
N GLU A 218 3.67 -16.08 -0.55
CA GLU A 218 3.45 -16.57 -1.89
C GLU A 218 2.89 -15.45 -2.78
N PRO A 219 3.17 -15.45 -4.10
CA PRO A 219 2.64 -14.42 -5.00
C PRO A 219 1.11 -14.27 -4.96
N SER A 220 0.38 -15.35 -4.69
CA SER A 220 -1.08 -15.38 -4.58
C SER A 220 -1.61 -14.72 -3.30
N GLU A 221 -0.77 -14.52 -2.29
CA GLU A 221 -1.14 -13.83 -1.04
C GLU A 221 -1.03 -12.30 -1.18
N LEU A 222 -0.41 -11.81 -2.26
CA LEU A 222 -0.23 -10.37 -2.52
C LEU A 222 -1.42 -9.83 -3.32
N VAL A 223 -2.25 -9.02 -2.68
CA VAL A 223 -3.43 -8.41 -3.31
C VAL A 223 -3.02 -7.15 -4.09
N SER A 224 -3.55 -7.00 -5.31
CA SER A 224 -3.46 -5.76 -6.08
C SER A 224 -4.83 -5.12 -6.18
N TYR A 225 -4.95 -3.87 -5.73
CA TYR A 225 -6.18 -3.10 -5.82
C TYR A 225 -5.89 -1.60 -5.88
N ALA A 226 -6.80 -0.84 -6.51
CA ALA A 226 -6.77 0.61 -6.49
C ALA A 226 -7.39 1.13 -5.19
N SER A 227 -6.72 2.05 -4.52
CA SER A 227 -7.27 2.73 -3.34
C SER A 227 -8.07 3.97 -3.75
N ASN A 228 -9.28 4.11 -3.22
CA ASN A 228 -10.06 5.35 -3.41
C ASN A 228 -9.39 6.59 -2.80
N ALA A 229 -8.41 6.39 -1.92
CA ALA A 229 -7.65 7.45 -1.28
C ALA A 229 -6.50 8.00 -2.17
N GLU A 230 -6.08 7.30 -3.23
CA GLU A 230 -4.92 7.70 -4.08
C GLU A 230 -5.01 9.14 -4.57
N LYS A 231 -6.16 9.54 -5.09
CA LYS A 231 -6.39 10.92 -5.55
C LYS A 231 -6.26 11.99 -4.46
N TRP A 232 -6.43 11.61 -3.19
CA TRP A 232 -6.29 12.51 -2.04
C TRP A 232 -4.89 12.49 -1.44
N LEU A 233 -4.12 11.44 -1.71
CA LEU A 233 -2.75 11.26 -1.22
C LEU A 233 -1.71 11.78 -2.22
N TYR A 234 -1.93 11.55 -3.50
CA TYR A 234 -0.98 11.82 -4.59
C TYR A 234 -1.51 12.80 -5.63
N GLY A 235 -2.70 13.40 -5.40
CA GLY A 235 -3.30 14.36 -6.32
C GLY A 235 -2.41 15.59 -6.55
N VAL A 236 -2.34 16.05 -7.80
CA VAL A 236 -1.69 17.32 -8.18
C VAL A 236 -2.70 18.44 -8.02
N ASN A 237 -2.33 19.50 -7.31
CA ASN A 237 -3.12 20.74 -7.20
C ASN A 237 -2.86 21.66 -8.40
#